data_3976a3b4fda33bd903479603a993e80f
#
_entry.id   3976a3b4fda33bd903479603a993e80f
#
_cell.length_a   1.000
_cell.length_b   1.000
_cell.length_c   1.000
_cell.angle_alpha   90.00
_cell.angle_beta   90.00
_cell.angle_gamma   90.00
#
_symmetry.space_group_name_H-M   'P 1'
#
loop_
_entity.id
_entity.type
_entity.pdbx_description
1 polymer ?
#
loop_
_entity_poly.entity_id
_entity_poly.type
_entity_poly.pdbx_seq_one_letter_code
_entity_poly.pdbx_strand_id
1 'polypeptide(L)'
;MRELTVRIRFTEHSLGNRKLNDNTGRFAFSRSPSGNIIFLASWHHANMRLAAQLIGKHQDEVGKIHWDINVDGQLRDDKWHRVYYRAPSSGKRRYSLHEAFFPDQVIGINCIVPERISEQDLWRLMSKAGQYKGLSPWKPGEFGFYEVESVRPRELILDDDEAEEEDESKADIRTA
;
A
#
# COMPACT_ATOMS: atom_id res chain seq x y z
N MET A 1 -0.21 3.41 21.39
CA MET A 1 -0.35 3.24 19.93
C MET A 1 0.82 3.96 19.26
N ARG A 2 1.40 3.41 18.20
CA ARG A 2 2.56 3.98 17.49
C ARG A 2 2.27 4.09 16.00
N GLU A 3 2.66 5.19 15.38
CA GLU A 3 2.57 5.38 13.94
C GLU A 3 3.84 4.86 13.28
N LEU A 4 3.68 3.96 12.33
CA LEU A 4 4.76 3.31 11.60
C LEU A 4 4.55 3.40 10.10
N THR A 5 5.64 3.47 9.36
CA THR A 5 5.68 3.28 7.91
C THR A 5 6.39 1.97 7.61
N VAL A 6 5.73 1.12 6.84
CA VAL A 6 6.29 -0.13 6.33
C VAL A 6 6.61 0.07 4.86
N ARG A 7 7.86 -0.12 4.47
CA ARG A 7 8.27 -0.15 3.06
C ARG A 7 8.36 -1.60 2.61
N ILE A 8 7.70 -1.90 1.51
CA ILE A 8 7.71 -3.22 0.90
C ILE A 8 8.19 -3.12 -0.54
N ARG A 9 8.90 -4.15 -1.00
CA ARG A 9 9.31 -4.36 -2.38
C ARG A 9 8.53 -5.52 -2.97
N PHE A 10 7.85 -5.31 -4.06
CA PHE A 10 7.17 -6.40 -4.74
C PHE A 10 8.16 -7.38 -5.37
N THR A 11 7.93 -8.68 -5.18
CA THR A 11 8.65 -9.77 -5.86
C THR A 11 7.85 -10.28 -7.05
N GLU A 12 6.54 -10.05 -7.04
CA GLU A 12 5.60 -10.35 -8.11
C GLU A 12 4.70 -9.15 -8.38
N HIS A 13 4.07 -9.10 -9.58
CA HIS A 13 3.16 -8.02 -9.93
C HIS A 13 2.00 -7.91 -8.93
N SER A 14 1.69 -6.69 -8.47
CA SER A 14 0.44 -6.38 -7.77
C SER A 14 -0.52 -5.71 -8.75
N LEU A 15 -1.71 -6.28 -8.94
CA LEU A 15 -2.61 -5.96 -10.04
C LEU A 15 -3.87 -5.24 -9.57
N GLY A 16 -4.24 -4.15 -10.25
CA GLY A 16 -5.52 -3.49 -10.08
C GLY A 16 -6.70 -4.37 -10.53
N ASN A 17 -7.84 -4.24 -9.88
CA ASN A 17 -9.05 -5.04 -10.17
C ASN A 17 -10.31 -4.23 -10.47
N ARG A 18 -10.24 -2.89 -10.44
CA ARG A 18 -11.37 -2.03 -10.79
C ARG A 18 -11.49 -1.94 -12.31
N LYS A 19 -12.53 -2.55 -12.88
CA LYS A 19 -12.83 -2.47 -14.31
C LYS A 19 -13.08 -1.00 -14.72
N LEU A 20 -12.43 -0.56 -15.79
CA LEU A 20 -12.66 0.75 -16.37
C LEU A 20 -13.92 0.73 -17.25
N ASN A 21 -14.71 1.81 -17.20
CA ASN A 21 -15.96 1.95 -17.98
C ASN A 21 -15.70 2.51 -19.39
N ASP A 22 -14.56 2.20 -19.97
CA ASP A 22 -14.11 2.72 -21.28
C ASP A 22 -14.22 1.68 -22.41
N ASN A 23 -14.91 0.56 -22.19
CA ASN A 23 -15.02 -0.57 -23.10
C ASN A 23 -13.69 -1.23 -23.54
N THR A 24 -12.57 -0.89 -22.89
CA THR A 24 -11.25 -1.43 -23.24
C THR A 24 -10.95 -2.78 -22.59
N GLY A 25 -11.76 -3.22 -21.63
CA GLY A 25 -11.49 -4.43 -20.84
C GLY A 25 -10.28 -4.31 -19.92
N ARG A 26 -9.90 -3.07 -19.56
CA ARG A 26 -8.79 -2.75 -18.65
C ARG A 26 -9.25 -2.72 -17.20
N PHE A 27 -8.31 -3.02 -16.31
CA PHE A 27 -8.51 -2.97 -14.86
C PHE A 27 -7.47 -2.05 -14.23
N ALA A 28 -7.90 -1.16 -13.36
CA ALA A 28 -7.05 -0.21 -12.68
C ALA A 28 -7.07 -0.42 -11.17
N PHE A 29 -6.13 0.19 -10.45
CA PHE A 29 -6.25 0.36 -9.01
C PHE A 29 -7.37 1.35 -8.68
N SER A 30 -8.01 1.16 -7.54
CA SER A 30 -8.86 2.19 -6.94
C SER A 30 -8.02 3.39 -6.51
N ARG A 31 -8.62 4.58 -6.59
CA ARG A 31 -7.93 5.83 -6.21
C ARG A 31 -8.79 6.65 -5.25
N SER A 32 -8.11 7.38 -4.37
CA SER A 32 -8.73 8.42 -3.54
C SER A 32 -9.16 9.62 -4.41
N PRO A 33 -9.97 10.55 -3.87
CA PRO A 33 -10.27 11.80 -4.55
C PRO A 33 -9.05 12.63 -4.93
N SER A 34 -7.95 12.51 -4.17
CA SER A 34 -6.65 13.13 -4.46
C SER A 34 -5.81 12.39 -5.51
N GLY A 35 -6.31 11.27 -6.05
CA GLY A 35 -5.62 10.49 -7.09
C GLY A 35 -4.66 9.41 -6.58
N ASN A 36 -4.44 9.29 -5.27
CA ASN A 36 -3.57 8.28 -4.69
C ASN A 36 -4.14 6.88 -4.86
N ILE A 37 -3.28 5.89 -5.10
CA ILE A 37 -3.67 4.49 -5.14
C ILE A 37 -4.14 4.06 -3.74
N ILE A 38 -5.25 3.30 -3.72
CA ILE A 38 -5.86 2.80 -2.48
C ILE A 38 -5.66 1.30 -2.38
N PHE A 39 -5.15 0.85 -1.22
CA PHE A 39 -5.25 -0.53 -0.76
C PHE A 39 -6.24 -0.60 0.41
N LEU A 40 -7.28 -1.42 0.29
CA LEU A 40 -8.30 -1.50 1.32
C LEU A 40 -7.75 -2.07 2.63
N ALA A 41 -8.12 -1.49 3.76
CA ALA A 41 -7.72 -1.96 5.08
C ALA A 41 -8.08 -3.45 5.30
N SER A 42 -9.18 -3.93 4.73
CA SER A 42 -9.59 -5.33 4.78
C SER A 42 -8.56 -6.30 4.18
N TRP A 43 -7.80 -5.87 3.17
CA TRP A 43 -6.73 -6.69 2.58
C TRP A 43 -5.57 -6.86 3.55
N HIS A 44 -5.16 -5.76 4.19
CA HIS A 44 -4.12 -5.78 5.21
C HIS A 44 -4.55 -6.64 6.40
N HIS A 45 -5.77 -6.47 6.90
CA HIS A 45 -6.29 -7.30 8.01
C HIS A 45 -6.32 -8.78 7.67
N ALA A 46 -6.75 -9.15 6.45
CA ALA A 46 -6.77 -10.55 6.03
C ALA A 46 -5.35 -11.13 5.96
N ASN A 47 -4.38 -10.34 5.51
CA ASN A 47 -2.98 -10.74 5.44
C ASN A 47 -2.37 -10.90 6.84
N MET A 48 -2.63 -9.94 7.73
CA MET A 48 -2.11 -9.98 9.10
C MET A 48 -2.70 -11.14 9.92
N ARG A 49 -3.98 -11.44 9.77
CA ARG A 49 -4.62 -12.60 10.42
C ARG A 49 -3.95 -13.91 9.99
N LEU A 50 -3.73 -14.10 8.69
CA LEU A 50 -3.03 -15.28 8.19
C LEU A 50 -1.61 -15.36 8.75
N ALA A 51 -0.85 -14.28 8.70
CA ALA A 51 0.51 -14.22 9.20
C ALA A 51 0.57 -14.53 10.71
N ALA A 52 -0.33 -13.93 11.50
CA ALA A 52 -0.42 -14.17 12.94
C ALA A 52 -0.73 -15.64 13.27
N GLN A 53 -1.62 -16.29 12.50
CA GLN A 53 -1.90 -17.71 12.62
C GLN A 53 -0.68 -18.57 12.31
N LEU A 54 0.04 -18.27 11.23
CA LEU A 54 1.23 -19.02 10.81
C LEU A 54 2.40 -18.87 11.80
N ILE A 55 2.52 -17.70 12.42
CA ILE A 55 3.56 -17.42 13.42
C ILE A 55 3.14 -17.92 14.82
N GLY A 56 1.84 -18.04 15.07
CA GLY A 56 1.29 -18.40 16.40
C GLY A 56 1.35 -17.27 17.42
N LYS A 57 1.43 -15.98 16.96
CA LYS A 57 1.63 -14.81 17.81
C LYS A 57 0.76 -13.63 17.36
N HIS A 58 0.33 -12.79 18.29
CA HIS A 58 -0.42 -11.54 18.04
C HIS A 58 -1.81 -11.69 17.39
N GLN A 59 -2.44 -12.86 17.46
CA GLN A 59 -3.72 -13.11 16.78
C GLN A 59 -4.83 -12.13 17.21
N ASP A 60 -4.86 -11.76 18.50
CA ASP A 60 -5.86 -10.83 19.06
C ASP A 60 -5.51 -9.35 18.81
N GLU A 61 -4.25 -9.05 18.46
CA GLU A 61 -3.76 -7.68 18.32
C GLU A 61 -3.75 -7.20 16.85
N VAL A 62 -3.57 -8.10 15.89
CA VAL A 62 -3.48 -7.73 14.48
C VAL A 62 -4.76 -7.09 13.93
N GLY A 63 -5.92 -7.42 14.51
CA GLY A 63 -7.19 -6.80 14.15
C GLY A 63 -7.34 -5.34 14.62
N LYS A 64 -6.46 -4.89 15.52
CA LYS A 64 -6.44 -3.52 16.08
C LYS A 64 -5.46 -2.60 15.34
N ILE A 65 -4.76 -3.09 14.32
CA ILE A 65 -3.89 -2.26 13.49
C ILE A 65 -4.78 -1.41 12.59
N HIS A 66 -4.59 -0.09 12.64
CA HIS A 66 -5.25 0.84 11.73
C HIS A 66 -4.34 1.10 10.54
N TRP A 67 -4.82 0.75 9.35
CA TRP A 67 -4.08 0.91 8.09
C TRP A 67 -4.52 2.18 7.38
N ASP A 68 -3.57 3.02 6.99
CA ASP A 68 -3.84 4.05 5.99
C ASP A 68 -4.14 3.34 4.66
N ILE A 69 -5.25 3.72 4.04
CA ILE A 69 -5.64 3.13 2.75
C ILE A 69 -4.82 3.69 1.58
N ASN A 70 -4.24 4.87 1.73
CA ASN A 70 -3.42 5.49 0.69
C ASN A 70 -2.04 4.83 0.68
N VAL A 71 -1.61 4.48 -0.51
CA VAL A 71 -0.29 3.89 -0.74
C VAL A 71 0.67 4.99 -1.17
N ASP A 72 1.80 5.09 -0.49
CA ASP A 72 2.92 5.91 -0.93
C ASP A 72 3.73 5.15 -1.99
N GLY A 73 3.39 5.37 -3.25
CA GLY A 73 4.04 4.72 -4.38
C GLY A 73 3.42 5.13 -5.71
N GLN A 74 4.26 5.18 -6.73
CA GLN A 74 3.87 5.56 -8.08
C GLN A 74 3.97 4.38 -9.03
N LEU A 75 3.00 4.29 -9.94
CA LEU A 75 3.09 3.35 -11.06
C LEU A 75 4.13 3.84 -12.08
N ARG A 76 4.73 2.89 -12.77
CA ARG A 76 5.59 3.19 -13.93
C ARG A 76 4.77 3.70 -15.12
N ASP A 77 5.40 4.34 -16.09
CA ASP A 77 4.73 4.77 -17.31
C ASP A 77 4.18 3.59 -18.12
N ASP A 78 4.92 2.47 -18.14
CA ASP A 78 4.55 1.20 -18.76
C ASP A 78 3.69 0.29 -17.85
N LYS A 79 2.85 0.88 -17.04
CA LYS A 79 2.08 0.27 -15.93
C LYS A 79 1.12 -0.86 -16.29
N TRP A 80 0.91 -1.15 -17.56
CA TRP A 80 -0.08 -2.12 -18.00
C TRP A 80 0.51 -3.52 -18.16
N HIS A 81 0.06 -4.46 -17.32
CA HIS A 81 0.45 -5.86 -17.36
C HIS A 81 -0.64 -6.73 -17.98
N ARG A 82 -0.27 -7.70 -18.82
CA ARG A 82 -1.18 -8.66 -19.43
C ARG A 82 -1.36 -9.88 -18.56
N VAL A 83 -2.59 -10.19 -18.21
CA VAL A 83 -2.97 -11.42 -17.52
C VAL A 83 -3.70 -12.32 -18.49
N TYR A 84 -3.14 -13.48 -18.76
CA TYR A 84 -3.73 -14.46 -19.66
C TYR A 84 -4.66 -15.41 -18.90
N TYR A 85 -5.80 -15.71 -19.48
CA TYR A 85 -6.78 -16.65 -18.94
C TYR A 85 -7.49 -17.42 -20.05
N ARG A 86 -8.15 -18.53 -19.70
CA ARG A 86 -9.03 -19.26 -20.62
C ARG A 86 -10.46 -18.79 -20.40
N ALA A 87 -11.13 -18.38 -21.48
CA ALA A 87 -12.52 -17.98 -21.41
C ALA A 87 -13.42 -19.19 -21.04
N PRO A 88 -14.26 -19.10 -19.99
CA PRO A 88 -15.06 -20.23 -19.51
C PRO A 88 -15.97 -20.84 -20.58
N SER A 89 -16.56 -20.00 -21.44
CA SER A 89 -17.53 -20.42 -22.46
C SER A 89 -16.92 -21.07 -23.69
N SER A 90 -15.68 -20.73 -24.07
CA SER A 90 -15.05 -21.16 -25.33
C SER A 90 -13.74 -21.88 -25.17
N GLY A 91 -13.15 -21.92 -23.96
CA GLY A 91 -11.81 -22.43 -23.71
C GLY A 91 -10.68 -21.68 -24.41
N LYS A 92 -10.99 -20.64 -25.20
CA LYS A 92 -10.00 -19.86 -25.94
C LYS A 92 -9.14 -19.02 -24.99
N ARG A 93 -7.84 -18.94 -25.28
CA ARG A 93 -6.90 -18.08 -24.54
C ARG A 93 -7.24 -16.62 -24.83
N ARG A 94 -7.42 -15.85 -23.77
CA ARG A 94 -7.66 -14.40 -23.79
C ARG A 94 -6.72 -13.72 -22.81
N TYR A 95 -6.69 -12.41 -22.82
CA TYR A 95 -5.96 -11.63 -21.82
C TYR A 95 -6.78 -10.41 -21.39
N SER A 96 -6.49 -9.93 -20.22
CA SER A 96 -6.91 -8.62 -19.70
C SER A 96 -5.68 -7.77 -19.41
N LEU A 97 -5.83 -6.45 -19.43
CA LEU A 97 -4.79 -5.49 -19.08
C LEU A 97 -5.07 -4.92 -17.70
N HIS A 98 -4.09 -4.99 -16.82
CA HIS A 98 -4.17 -4.48 -15.46
C HIS A 98 -3.13 -3.42 -15.22
N GLU A 99 -3.51 -2.30 -14.57
CA GLU A 99 -2.48 -1.48 -13.91
C GLU A 99 -1.75 -2.35 -12.90
N ALA A 100 -0.44 -2.24 -12.85
CA ALA A 100 0.38 -3.08 -12.00
C ALA A 100 1.51 -2.28 -11.32
N PHE A 101 1.79 -2.62 -10.07
CA PHE A 101 3.15 -2.49 -9.54
C PHE A 101 3.95 -3.69 -10.03
N PHE A 102 5.12 -3.43 -10.56
CA PHE A 102 6.01 -4.46 -11.11
C PHE A 102 6.96 -4.99 -10.02
N PRO A 103 7.57 -6.17 -10.23
CA PRO A 103 8.68 -6.62 -9.38
C PRO A 103 9.72 -5.52 -9.21
N ASP A 104 10.35 -5.49 -8.05
CA ASP A 104 11.33 -4.48 -7.60
C ASP A 104 10.78 -3.07 -7.33
N GLN A 105 9.53 -2.77 -7.62
CA GLN A 105 8.93 -1.52 -7.17
C GLN A 105 8.69 -1.54 -5.66
N VAL A 106 9.02 -0.42 -5.03
CA VAL A 106 8.86 -0.21 -3.58
C VAL A 106 7.69 0.72 -3.34
N ILE A 107 6.86 0.38 -2.35
CA ILE A 107 5.79 1.24 -1.85
C ILE A 107 5.89 1.41 -0.33
N GLY A 108 5.35 2.51 0.17
CA GLY A 108 5.16 2.78 1.59
C GLY A 108 3.71 2.55 2.01
N ILE A 109 3.53 1.97 3.16
CA ILE A 109 2.22 1.73 3.79
C ILE A 109 2.29 2.26 5.20
N ASN A 110 1.42 3.21 5.53
CA ASN A 110 1.34 3.77 6.87
C ASN A 110 0.33 3.01 7.73
N CYS A 111 0.64 2.85 9.00
CA CYS A 111 -0.26 2.21 9.94
C CYS A 111 -0.05 2.71 11.38
N ILE A 112 -1.09 2.56 12.19
CA ILE A 112 -1.04 2.77 13.63
C ILE A 112 -1.16 1.40 14.30
N VAL A 113 -0.17 1.04 15.09
CA VAL A 113 -0.10 -0.29 15.72
C VAL A 113 -0.24 -0.21 17.24
N PRO A 114 -0.84 -1.23 17.88
CA PRO A 114 -0.81 -1.41 19.33
C PRO A 114 0.63 -1.49 19.86
N GLU A 115 0.89 -0.97 21.05
CA GLU A 115 2.24 -1.00 21.65
C GLU A 115 2.81 -2.41 21.86
N ARG A 116 1.93 -3.40 21.99
CA ARG A 116 2.32 -4.81 22.13
C ARG A 116 2.92 -5.42 20.85
N ILE A 117 2.72 -4.78 19.70
CA ILE A 117 3.34 -5.21 18.44
C ILE A 117 4.59 -4.34 18.24
N SER A 118 5.76 -4.90 18.44
CA SER A 118 7.04 -4.22 18.16
C SER A 118 7.24 -4.00 16.64
N GLU A 119 8.16 -3.11 16.27
CA GLU A 119 8.56 -2.94 14.86
C GLU A 119 9.06 -4.26 14.26
N GLN A 120 9.82 -5.02 15.05
CA GLN A 120 10.31 -6.34 14.65
C GLN A 120 9.17 -7.35 14.48
N ASP A 121 8.15 -7.33 15.34
CA ASP A 121 6.99 -8.20 15.20
C ASP A 121 6.17 -7.80 13.97
N LEU A 122 5.97 -6.51 13.73
CA LEU A 122 5.29 -6.03 12.52
C LEU A 122 6.07 -6.43 11.25
N TRP A 123 7.39 -6.30 11.28
CA TRP A 123 8.27 -6.74 10.18
C TRP A 123 8.06 -8.24 9.90
N ARG A 124 8.07 -9.07 10.94
CA ARG A 124 7.87 -10.53 10.80
C ARG A 124 6.47 -10.88 10.26
N LEU A 125 5.43 -10.23 10.76
CA LEU A 125 4.06 -10.42 10.32
C LEU A 125 3.90 -10.04 8.85
N MET A 126 4.39 -8.86 8.47
CA MET A 126 4.34 -8.38 7.09
C MET A 126 5.16 -9.27 6.15
N SER A 127 6.36 -9.67 6.54
CA SER A 127 7.20 -10.59 5.74
C SER A 127 6.50 -11.92 5.50
N LYS A 128 5.87 -12.48 6.54
CA LYS A 128 5.10 -13.72 6.41
C LYS A 128 3.89 -13.55 5.49
N ALA A 129 3.18 -12.44 5.61
CA ALA A 129 2.06 -12.10 4.75
C ALA A 129 2.50 -11.95 3.28
N GLY A 130 3.63 -11.28 3.05
CA GLY A 130 4.19 -11.07 1.71
C GLY A 130 4.56 -12.37 0.99
N GLN A 131 5.09 -13.36 1.75
CA GLN A 131 5.47 -14.66 1.22
C GLN A 131 4.28 -15.58 0.88
N TYR A 132 3.18 -15.49 1.63
CA TYR A 132 2.11 -16.49 1.54
C TYR A 132 0.82 -15.97 0.92
N LYS A 133 0.57 -14.67 0.94
CA LYS A 133 -0.68 -14.12 0.46
C LYS A 133 -0.50 -12.93 -0.50
N GLY A 134 0.47 -12.08 -0.23
CA GLY A 134 0.72 -10.88 -1.02
C GLY A 134 -0.36 -9.80 -0.90
N LEU A 135 -0.11 -8.65 -1.52
CA LEU A 135 -1.01 -7.51 -1.62
C LEU A 135 -1.34 -7.28 -3.10
N SER A 136 -2.40 -7.92 -3.57
CA SER A 136 -2.99 -7.65 -4.88
C SER A 136 -4.51 -7.68 -4.79
N PRO A 137 -5.20 -6.65 -5.29
CA PRO A 137 -6.66 -6.69 -5.43
C PRO A 137 -7.16 -7.81 -6.33
N TRP A 138 -6.37 -8.16 -7.36
CA TRP A 138 -6.67 -9.27 -8.26
C TRP A 138 -6.29 -10.61 -7.61
N LYS A 139 -7.28 -11.46 -7.37
CA LYS A 139 -7.11 -12.71 -6.61
C LYS A 139 -6.75 -13.94 -7.43
N PRO A 140 -7.18 -14.11 -8.70
CA PRO A 140 -6.79 -15.27 -9.48
C PRO A 140 -5.29 -15.25 -9.79
N GLY A 141 -4.53 -16.19 -9.24
CA GLY A 141 -3.11 -16.34 -9.48
C GLY A 141 -2.21 -15.91 -8.30
N GLU A 142 -0.93 -16.02 -8.52
CA GLU A 142 0.11 -15.71 -7.54
C GLU A 142 0.64 -14.28 -7.78
N PHE A 143 -0.14 -13.29 -7.31
CA PHE A 143 0.18 -11.89 -7.51
C PHE A 143 0.36 -11.13 -6.20
N GLY A 144 1.19 -10.08 -6.23
CA GLY A 144 1.38 -9.15 -5.14
C GLY A 144 2.23 -9.68 -4.00
N PHE A 145 3.01 -10.73 -4.20
CA PHE A 145 4.02 -11.16 -3.23
C PHE A 145 5.08 -10.07 -3.06
N TYR A 146 5.59 -9.94 -1.86
CA TYR A 146 6.53 -8.88 -1.52
C TYR A 146 7.48 -9.28 -0.38
N GLU A 147 8.56 -8.52 -0.28
CA GLU A 147 9.50 -8.52 0.84
C GLU A 147 9.40 -7.20 1.60
N VAL A 148 9.62 -7.23 2.89
CA VAL A 148 9.69 -6.02 3.74
C VAL A 148 11.10 -5.46 3.69
N GLU A 149 11.24 -4.21 3.26
CA GLU A 149 12.53 -3.51 3.29
C GLU A 149 12.81 -2.84 4.63
N SER A 150 11.79 -2.20 5.20
CA SER A 150 11.93 -1.54 6.50
C SER A 150 10.58 -1.34 7.20
N VAL A 151 10.65 -1.27 8.52
CA VAL A 151 9.59 -0.77 9.39
C VAL A 151 10.21 0.33 10.24
N ARG A 152 9.66 1.54 10.20
CA ARG A 152 10.20 2.72 10.90
C ARG A 152 9.07 3.56 11.49
N PRO A 153 9.34 4.34 12.54
CA PRO A 153 8.43 5.38 12.97
C PRO A 153 8.06 6.28 11.77
N ARG A 154 6.79 6.68 11.68
CA ARG A 154 6.36 7.64 10.65
C ARG A 154 7.00 8.99 10.94
N GLU A 155 7.79 9.50 10.01
CA GLU A 155 8.28 10.88 10.06
C GLU A 155 7.09 11.80 9.82
N LEU A 156 6.77 12.63 10.80
CA LEU A 156 5.87 13.76 10.61
C LEU A 156 6.62 14.78 9.76
N ILE A 157 6.16 15.01 8.55
CA ILE A 157 6.57 16.20 7.79
C ILE A 157 5.93 17.35 8.56
N LEU A 158 6.71 18.04 9.38
CA LEU A 158 6.34 19.34 9.88
C LEU A 158 6.43 20.27 8.66
N ASP A 159 5.29 20.75 8.19
CA ASP A 159 5.27 21.81 7.20
C ASP A 159 5.94 23.04 7.85
N ASP A 160 7.18 23.32 7.46
CA ASP A 160 7.98 24.48 7.92
C ASP A 160 7.44 25.82 7.37
N ASP A 161 6.26 25.84 6.77
CA ASP A 161 5.69 27.01 6.09
C ASP A 161 5.02 28.02 7.04
N GLU A 162 5.02 27.83 8.37
CA GLU A 162 4.45 28.81 9.30
C GLU A 162 5.48 29.75 9.98
N ALA A 163 6.77 29.68 9.63
CA ALA A 163 7.83 30.41 10.34
C ALA A 163 8.25 31.76 9.72
N GLU A 164 7.73 32.17 8.56
CA GLU A 164 8.21 33.40 7.89
C GLU A 164 7.27 34.62 7.90
N GLU A 165 6.09 34.58 8.52
CA GLU A 165 5.17 35.75 8.50
C GLU A 165 5.20 36.67 9.74
N GLU A 166 6.01 36.44 10.76
CA GLU A 166 5.98 37.29 11.98
C GLU A 166 7.04 38.42 12.03
N ASP A 167 7.95 38.57 11.08
CA ASP A 167 9.06 39.56 11.23
C ASP A 167 8.95 40.82 10.31
N GLU A 168 7.96 40.95 9.44
CA GLU A 168 7.79 42.19 8.62
C GLU A 168 6.90 43.28 9.24
N SER A 169 6.25 43.02 10.37
CA SER A 169 5.32 44.06 10.93
C SER A 169 5.94 44.98 11.98
N LYS A 170 7.24 44.91 12.26
CA LYS A 170 7.92 45.79 13.28
C LYS A 170 8.86 46.83 12.75
N ALA A 171 8.97 47.04 11.45
CA ALA A 171 9.95 47.97 10.86
C ALA A 171 9.43 49.40 10.54
N ASP A 172 8.14 49.71 10.74
CA ASP A 172 7.57 50.99 10.24
C ASP A 172 7.02 51.95 11.31
N ILE A 173 7.56 51.94 12.55
CA ILE A 173 7.25 52.98 13.52
C ILE A 173 8.55 53.56 14.12
N ARG A 174 9.33 54.29 13.32
CA ARG A 174 10.32 55.30 13.78
C ARG A 174 10.78 56.14 12.62
N THR A 175 9.98 57.16 12.26
CA THR A 175 10.46 58.48 11.81
C THR A 175 9.24 59.39 11.54
N ALA A 176 8.85 60.15 12.51
CA ALA A 176 8.21 61.45 12.36
C ALA A 176 8.49 62.22 13.64
#